data_0b91973ae8023b9f39adc15b6e04d008
#
_entry.id   0b91973ae8023b9f39adc15b6e04d008
#
_cell.length_a   1.000
_cell.length_b   1.000
_cell.length_c   1.000
_cell.angle_alpha   90.00
_cell.angle_beta   90.00
_cell.angle_gamma   90.00
#
_symmetry.space_group_name_H-M   'P 1'
#
loop_
_entity.id
_entity.type
_entity.pdbx_description
1 polymer ?
#
loop_
_entity_poly.entity_id
_entity_poly.type
_entity_poly.pdbx_seq_one_letter_code
_entity_poly.pdbx_strand_id
1 'polypeptide(L)'
;MRGFFYFKSAIESWLLTFLFLFDSTRRVVEYRLTVRDFLALGLGLAFILVGVDHFINPVWYEPIVPSLLPDATFWVLASGFFEALFGLLLIIPRTRPWASVAIAWMLVVLYWANFNMWYNDIPLNGTTYDDIWHVVRLVIQIVLIITITWIGQVTPFKGREKLHDSLDIFQGRITSSGFQTGDRIVVGAWNSSPFGKFTDIMWAKPDGKKVLIAPNQKLIDFISQTNSEKASFESAKSALLKLYE
;
A
#
# COMPACT_ATOMS: atom_id res chain seq x y z
N MET A 1 -42.91 21.05 -4.47
CA MET A 1 -41.98 21.13 -3.31
C MET A 1 -41.69 19.79 -2.60
N ARG A 2 -42.29 18.66 -2.95
CA ARG A 2 -42.01 17.34 -2.29
C ARG A 2 -40.78 16.58 -2.81
N GLY A 3 -40.29 16.86 -4.01
CA GLY A 3 -39.15 16.16 -4.59
C GLY A 3 -37.77 16.56 -4.01
N PHE A 4 -37.63 17.75 -3.49
CA PHE A 4 -36.35 18.27 -2.97
C PHE A 4 -35.99 17.69 -1.59
N PHE A 5 -36.98 17.28 -0.79
CA PHE A 5 -36.77 16.66 0.51
C PHE A 5 -36.28 15.21 0.39
N TYR A 6 -36.73 14.45 -0.60
CA TYR A 6 -36.29 13.09 -0.84
C TYR A 6 -34.84 13.01 -1.31
N PHE A 7 -34.41 13.96 -2.14
CA PHE A 7 -33.05 14.03 -2.65
C PHE A 7 -32.02 14.40 -1.56
N LYS A 8 -32.38 15.29 -0.64
CA LYS A 8 -31.54 15.69 0.50
C LYS A 8 -31.37 14.51 1.49
N SER A 9 -32.43 13.80 1.81
CA SER A 9 -32.40 12.64 2.71
C SER A 9 -31.62 11.45 2.12
N ALA A 10 -31.68 11.26 0.81
CA ALA A 10 -30.89 10.23 0.13
C ALA A 10 -29.39 10.54 0.14
N ILE A 11 -29.00 11.81 -0.05
CA ILE A 11 -27.59 12.22 0.01
C ILE A 11 -27.04 12.13 1.44
N GLU A 12 -27.81 12.54 2.44
CA GLU A 12 -27.43 12.43 3.85
C GLU A 12 -27.31 10.95 4.28
N SER A 13 -28.21 10.09 3.85
CA SER A 13 -28.12 8.64 4.09
C SER A 13 -26.91 8.01 3.39
N TRP A 14 -26.60 8.43 2.17
CA TRP A 14 -25.43 7.97 1.42
C TRP A 14 -24.11 8.45 2.06
N LEU A 15 -24.06 9.71 2.51
CA LEU A 15 -22.93 10.28 3.23
C LEU A 15 -22.71 9.59 4.58
N LEU A 16 -23.78 9.32 5.32
CA LEU A 16 -23.69 8.60 6.59
C LEU A 16 -23.26 7.13 6.37
N THR A 17 -23.77 6.46 5.34
CA THR A 17 -23.34 5.09 4.99
C THR A 17 -21.88 5.08 4.53
N PHE A 18 -21.46 6.08 3.76
CA PHE A 18 -20.07 6.24 3.33
C PHE A 18 -19.13 6.53 4.52
N LEU A 19 -19.55 7.42 5.43
CA LEU A 19 -18.82 7.71 6.67
C LEU A 19 -18.79 6.49 7.60
N PHE A 20 -19.87 5.71 7.68
CA PHE A 20 -19.91 4.49 8.49
C PHE A 20 -19.03 3.38 7.91
N LEU A 21 -18.94 3.23 6.59
CA LEU A 21 -17.99 2.34 5.91
C LEU A 21 -16.54 2.78 6.13
N PHE A 22 -16.30 4.07 6.31
CA PHE A 22 -14.96 4.60 6.66
C PHE A 22 -14.65 4.46 8.15
N ASP A 23 -15.65 4.53 9.04
CA ASP A 23 -15.46 4.47 10.50
C ASP A 23 -15.32 3.03 11.02
N SER A 24 -15.89 2.04 10.32
CA SER A 24 -15.76 0.62 10.70
C SER A 24 -14.34 0.04 10.48
N THR A 25 -13.43 0.81 9.93
CA THR A 25 -12.01 0.44 9.73
C THR A 25 -11.04 1.22 10.62
N ARG A 26 -11.50 1.92 11.63
CA ARG A 26 -10.61 2.47 12.68
C ARG A 26 -10.09 1.36 13.61
N ARG A 27 -9.26 0.46 13.06
CA ARG A 27 -8.12 0.03 13.84
C ARG A 27 -7.17 1.21 13.82
N VAL A 28 -6.84 1.75 14.98
CA VAL A 28 -5.71 2.67 15.13
C VAL A 28 -4.46 1.87 14.80
N VAL A 29 -4.17 1.76 13.52
CA VAL A 29 -2.88 1.30 13.04
C VAL A 29 -1.98 2.50 13.27
N GLU A 30 -1.04 2.38 14.18
CA GLU A 30 0.02 3.35 14.37
C GLU A 30 0.86 3.35 13.08
N TYR A 31 0.50 4.21 12.14
CA TYR A 31 1.19 4.36 10.86
C TYR A 31 2.56 4.98 11.12
N ARG A 32 3.59 4.16 11.23
CA ARG A 32 4.96 4.65 11.11
C ARG A 32 5.23 4.97 9.65
N LEU A 33 5.33 6.25 9.34
CA LEU A 33 5.73 6.72 8.02
C LEU A 33 7.14 6.16 7.71
N THR A 34 7.25 5.48 6.59
CA THR A 34 8.51 4.90 6.12
C THR A 34 9.17 5.81 5.07
N VAL A 35 10.44 5.60 4.79
CA VAL A 35 11.14 6.30 3.69
C VAL A 35 10.38 6.14 2.36
N ARG A 36 9.75 4.98 2.14
CA ARG A 36 8.92 4.75 0.94
C ARG A 36 7.71 5.67 0.87
N ASP A 37 7.07 5.98 2.00
CA ASP A 37 5.91 6.86 2.04
C ASP A 37 6.29 8.28 1.69
N PHE A 38 7.45 8.77 2.18
CA PHE A 38 7.98 10.08 1.83
C PHE A 38 8.37 10.15 0.35
N LEU A 39 9.03 9.12 -0.18
CA LEU A 39 9.37 9.06 -1.60
C LEU A 39 8.13 8.92 -2.48
N ALA A 40 7.14 8.13 -2.08
CA ALA A 40 5.86 8.01 -2.79
C ALA A 40 5.13 9.35 -2.83
N LEU A 41 5.12 10.10 -1.74
CA LEU A 41 4.53 11.43 -1.67
C LEU A 41 5.31 12.41 -2.58
N GLY A 42 6.64 12.48 -2.44
CA GLY A 42 7.47 13.41 -3.21
C GLY A 42 7.39 13.15 -4.72
N LEU A 43 7.57 11.90 -5.15
CA LEU A 43 7.47 11.53 -6.57
C LEU A 43 6.05 11.63 -7.09
N GLY A 44 5.05 11.23 -6.30
CA GLY A 44 3.64 11.38 -6.69
C GLY A 44 3.26 12.83 -6.94
N LEU A 45 3.67 13.76 -6.06
CA LEU A 45 3.47 15.20 -6.26
C LEU A 45 4.23 15.71 -7.49
N ALA A 46 5.47 15.26 -7.72
CA ALA A 46 6.23 15.63 -8.90
C ALA A 46 5.52 15.21 -10.20
N PHE A 47 5.01 13.97 -10.28
CA PHE A 47 4.22 13.51 -11.44
C PHE A 47 2.92 14.30 -11.61
N ILE A 48 2.22 14.65 -10.53
CA ILE A 48 1.01 15.49 -10.61
C ILE A 48 1.38 16.85 -11.17
N LEU A 49 2.43 17.50 -10.69
CA LEU A 49 2.85 18.82 -11.15
C LEU A 49 3.24 18.80 -12.62
N VAL A 50 4.04 17.84 -13.05
CA VAL A 50 4.43 17.69 -14.47
C VAL A 50 3.20 17.38 -15.32
N GLY A 51 2.33 16.47 -14.88
CA GLY A 51 1.08 16.17 -15.58
C GLY A 51 0.18 17.39 -15.75
N VAL A 52 0.06 18.23 -14.73
CA VAL A 52 -0.70 19.50 -14.79
C VAL A 52 -0.03 20.49 -15.76
N ASP A 53 1.31 20.54 -15.77
CA ASP A 53 2.04 21.43 -16.67
C ASP A 53 1.80 21.09 -18.16
N HIS A 54 1.56 19.85 -18.50
CA HIS A 54 1.16 19.44 -19.86
C HIS A 54 -0.16 20.09 -20.31
N PHE A 55 -1.06 20.38 -19.37
CA PHE A 55 -2.32 21.10 -19.68
C PHE A 55 -2.14 22.63 -19.74
N ILE A 56 -1.19 23.17 -18.96
CA ILE A 56 -0.95 24.61 -18.90
C ILE A 56 -0.09 25.05 -20.09
N ASN A 57 0.94 24.26 -20.44
CA ASN A 57 1.97 24.60 -21.43
C ASN A 57 2.15 23.49 -22.48
N PRO A 58 1.09 23.01 -23.17
CA PRO A 58 1.20 21.89 -24.11
C PRO A 58 2.19 22.16 -25.23
N VAL A 59 2.27 23.38 -25.71
CA VAL A 59 3.15 23.82 -26.81
C VAL A 59 4.64 23.55 -26.54
N TRP A 60 5.05 23.47 -25.26
CA TRP A 60 6.44 23.16 -24.92
C TRP A 60 6.78 21.68 -25.18
N TYR A 61 5.81 20.81 -25.09
CA TYR A 61 5.97 19.36 -25.21
C TYR A 61 5.65 18.83 -26.62
N GLU A 62 4.85 19.54 -27.40
CA GLU A 62 4.43 19.12 -28.75
C GLU A 62 5.64 18.79 -29.69
N PRO A 63 6.73 19.61 -29.72
CA PRO A 63 7.85 19.35 -30.64
C PRO A 63 8.56 18.02 -30.40
N ILE A 64 8.53 17.47 -29.17
CA ILE A 64 9.21 16.21 -28.85
C ILE A 64 8.37 14.98 -29.17
N VAL A 65 7.07 15.14 -29.47
CA VAL A 65 6.21 14.04 -29.88
C VAL A 65 6.69 13.53 -31.25
N PRO A 66 6.95 12.22 -31.40
CA PRO A 66 7.38 11.67 -32.68
C PRO A 66 6.37 11.93 -33.80
N SER A 67 6.85 12.32 -34.97
CA SER A 67 6.02 12.63 -36.16
C SER A 67 5.17 11.47 -36.66
N LEU A 68 5.47 10.24 -36.21
CA LEU A 68 4.67 9.04 -36.47
C LEU A 68 3.29 9.10 -35.78
N LEU A 69 3.19 9.87 -34.70
CA LEU A 69 1.95 10.01 -33.94
C LEU A 69 1.15 11.21 -34.46
N PRO A 70 -0.09 11.00 -34.93
CA PRO A 70 -0.95 12.11 -35.33
C PRO A 70 -1.37 12.92 -34.11
N ASP A 71 -1.63 14.21 -34.29
CA ASP A 71 -2.11 15.13 -33.26
C ASP A 71 -1.24 15.15 -31.99
N ALA A 72 -0.11 15.87 -32.07
CA ALA A 72 0.84 16.01 -30.97
C ALA A 72 0.20 16.52 -29.68
N THR A 73 -0.74 17.49 -29.80
CA THR A 73 -1.47 18.05 -28.65
C THR A 73 -2.26 16.97 -27.90
N PHE A 74 -2.95 16.07 -28.63
CA PHE A 74 -3.67 14.97 -27.98
C PHE A 74 -2.74 14.08 -27.14
N TRP A 75 -1.57 13.71 -27.68
CA TRP A 75 -0.63 12.86 -26.96
C TRP A 75 0.00 13.55 -25.76
N VAL A 76 0.27 14.85 -25.86
CA VAL A 76 0.76 15.66 -24.73
C VAL A 76 -0.28 15.69 -23.60
N LEU A 77 -1.55 15.99 -23.92
CA LEU A 77 -2.61 16.05 -22.92
C LEU A 77 -2.92 14.66 -22.32
N ALA A 78 -2.90 13.62 -23.15
CA ALA A 78 -3.11 12.24 -22.70
C ALA A 78 -1.99 11.78 -21.74
N SER A 79 -0.71 12.06 -22.07
CA SER A 79 0.40 11.73 -21.17
C SER A 79 0.28 12.50 -19.86
N GLY A 80 -0.02 13.80 -19.89
CA GLY A 80 -0.22 14.62 -18.71
C GLY A 80 -1.34 14.11 -17.80
N PHE A 81 -2.45 13.65 -18.38
CA PHE A 81 -3.53 13.03 -17.62
C PHE A 81 -3.08 11.77 -16.89
N PHE A 82 -2.37 10.86 -17.58
CA PHE A 82 -1.89 9.62 -16.96
C PHE A 82 -0.79 9.89 -15.93
N GLU A 83 0.09 10.87 -16.16
CA GLU A 83 1.10 11.27 -15.18
C GLU A 83 0.44 11.78 -13.89
N ALA A 84 -0.53 12.69 -13.97
CA ALA A 84 -1.24 13.20 -12.81
C ALA A 84 -2.04 12.10 -12.10
N LEU A 85 -2.75 11.25 -12.85
CA LEU A 85 -3.54 10.15 -12.31
C LEU A 85 -2.66 9.14 -11.58
N PHE A 86 -1.60 8.66 -12.21
CA PHE A 86 -0.73 7.65 -11.62
C PHE A 86 0.11 8.24 -10.48
N GLY A 87 0.49 9.52 -10.55
CA GLY A 87 1.10 10.25 -9.44
C GLY A 87 0.20 10.27 -8.21
N LEU A 88 -1.09 10.57 -8.39
CA LEU A 88 -2.08 10.51 -7.31
C LEU A 88 -2.23 9.10 -6.73
N LEU A 89 -2.33 8.09 -7.60
CA LEU A 89 -2.46 6.68 -7.19
C LEU A 89 -1.20 6.15 -6.50
N LEU A 90 -0.02 6.70 -6.79
CA LEU A 90 1.24 6.35 -6.13
C LEU A 90 1.26 6.79 -4.66
N ILE A 91 0.67 7.94 -4.35
CA ILE A 91 0.57 8.46 -2.99
C ILE A 91 -0.29 7.56 -2.11
N ILE A 92 -1.36 6.99 -2.66
CA ILE A 92 -2.32 6.17 -1.92
C ILE A 92 -1.74 4.76 -1.70
N PRO A 93 -1.52 4.30 -0.45
CA PRO A 93 -0.84 3.02 -0.17
C PRO A 93 -1.49 1.80 -0.82
N ARG A 94 -2.82 1.75 -0.91
CA ARG A 94 -3.56 0.61 -1.48
C ARG A 94 -3.38 0.45 -2.99
N THR A 95 -3.25 1.55 -3.72
CA THR A 95 -3.11 1.56 -5.18
C THR A 95 -1.67 1.62 -5.63
N ARG A 96 -0.74 1.90 -4.72
CA ARG A 96 0.70 2.09 -4.95
C ARG A 96 1.35 0.98 -5.79
N PRO A 97 1.14 -0.33 -5.55
CA PRO A 97 1.75 -1.38 -6.37
C PRO A 97 1.34 -1.28 -7.84
N TRP A 98 0.05 -1.07 -8.10
CA TRP A 98 -0.48 -0.91 -9.46
C TRP A 98 0.00 0.36 -10.13
N ALA A 99 -0.03 1.48 -9.40
CA ALA A 99 0.47 2.77 -9.87
C ALA A 99 1.96 2.67 -10.24
N SER A 100 2.77 1.99 -9.44
CA SER A 100 4.20 1.81 -9.70
C SER A 100 4.47 1.05 -11.00
N VAL A 101 3.71 0.00 -11.28
CA VAL A 101 3.81 -0.73 -12.57
C VAL A 101 3.39 0.17 -13.72
N ALA A 102 2.27 0.87 -13.56
CA ALA A 102 1.74 1.76 -14.61
C ALA A 102 2.73 2.90 -14.93
N ILE A 103 3.30 3.56 -13.90
CA ILE A 103 4.32 4.60 -14.08
C ILE A 103 5.58 4.02 -14.74
N ALA A 104 6.05 2.85 -14.31
CA ALA A 104 7.24 2.24 -14.91
C ALA A 104 7.05 2.01 -16.42
N TRP A 105 5.91 1.45 -16.83
CA TRP A 105 5.58 1.30 -18.26
C TRP A 105 5.42 2.64 -18.97
N MET A 106 4.72 3.58 -18.35
CA MET A 106 4.55 4.92 -18.89
C MET A 106 5.91 5.60 -19.15
N LEU A 107 6.84 5.54 -18.21
CA LEU A 107 8.18 6.08 -18.36
C LEU A 107 8.93 5.41 -19.51
N VAL A 108 8.82 4.09 -19.70
CA VAL A 108 9.42 3.39 -20.84
C VAL A 108 8.83 3.90 -22.16
N VAL A 109 7.52 4.06 -22.24
CA VAL A 109 6.84 4.54 -23.46
C VAL A 109 7.20 6.00 -23.74
N LEU A 110 7.17 6.86 -22.73
CA LEU A 110 7.50 8.29 -22.87
C LEU A 110 8.98 8.53 -23.18
N TYR A 111 9.86 7.55 -22.89
CA TYR A 111 11.26 7.66 -23.31
C TYR A 111 11.42 7.79 -24.82
N TRP A 112 10.46 7.29 -25.62
CA TRP A 112 10.44 7.49 -27.06
C TRP A 112 10.46 8.98 -27.45
N ALA A 113 9.74 9.83 -26.73
CA ALA A 113 9.75 11.28 -26.98
C ALA A 113 11.13 11.90 -26.62
N ASN A 114 11.74 11.48 -25.50
CA ASN A 114 13.08 11.90 -25.13
C ASN A 114 14.13 11.44 -26.14
N PHE A 115 13.99 10.21 -26.67
CA PHE A 115 14.87 9.68 -27.70
C PHE A 115 14.69 10.42 -29.04
N ASN A 116 13.43 10.74 -29.42
CA ASN A 116 13.14 11.53 -30.59
C ASN A 116 13.77 12.93 -30.53
N MET A 117 13.70 13.55 -29.34
CA MET A 117 14.36 14.84 -29.10
C MET A 117 15.87 14.77 -29.28
N TRP A 118 16.51 13.71 -28.76
CA TRP A 118 17.96 13.50 -28.90
C TRP A 118 18.37 13.25 -30.36
N TYR A 119 17.66 12.30 -31.01
CA TYR A 119 18.03 11.88 -32.38
C TYR A 119 17.85 12.99 -33.43
N ASN A 120 16.90 13.89 -33.25
CA ASN A 120 16.56 14.95 -34.19
C ASN A 120 16.98 16.34 -33.71
N ASP A 121 17.77 16.47 -32.65
CA ASP A 121 18.23 17.75 -32.06
C ASP A 121 17.10 18.75 -31.81
N ILE A 122 15.93 18.26 -31.34
CA ILE A 122 14.74 19.08 -31.16
C ILE A 122 14.94 20.00 -29.93
N PRO A 123 14.81 21.32 -30.12
CA PRO A 123 14.92 22.26 -28.99
C PRO A 123 13.72 22.12 -28.06
N LEU A 124 13.98 22.03 -26.75
CA LEU A 124 12.95 22.16 -25.73
C LEU A 124 12.93 23.60 -25.24
N ASN A 125 11.78 24.25 -25.38
CA ASN A 125 11.62 25.66 -25.04
C ASN A 125 12.70 26.58 -25.66
N GLY A 126 13.05 26.33 -26.94
CA GLY A 126 14.04 27.11 -27.65
C GLY A 126 15.51 26.80 -27.35
N THR A 127 15.80 25.82 -26.48
CA THR A 127 17.16 25.40 -26.11
C THR A 127 17.44 23.99 -26.62
N THR A 128 18.51 23.84 -27.39
CA THR A 128 19.09 22.53 -27.76
C THR A 128 20.04 22.08 -26.66
N TYR A 129 20.04 20.79 -26.39
CA TYR A 129 20.86 20.19 -25.33
C TYR A 129 21.97 19.33 -25.94
N ASP A 130 23.14 19.40 -25.37
CA ASP A 130 24.28 18.54 -25.76
C ASP A 130 23.99 17.07 -25.39
N ASP A 131 24.63 16.12 -26.09
CA ASP A 131 24.52 14.68 -25.89
C ASP A 131 24.62 14.23 -24.43
N ILE A 132 25.48 14.88 -23.66
CA ILE A 132 25.66 14.55 -22.25
C ILE A 132 24.36 14.69 -21.45
N TRP A 133 23.52 15.68 -21.76
CA TRP A 133 22.26 15.89 -21.07
C TRP A 133 21.21 14.83 -21.42
N HIS A 134 21.25 14.29 -22.63
CA HIS A 134 20.41 13.18 -23.04
C HIS A 134 20.80 11.88 -22.33
N VAL A 135 22.12 11.64 -22.16
CA VAL A 135 22.63 10.52 -21.34
C VAL A 135 22.22 10.69 -19.87
N VAL A 136 22.33 11.88 -19.30
CA VAL A 136 21.89 12.16 -17.92
C VAL A 136 20.39 11.89 -17.77
N ARG A 137 19.55 12.30 -18.73
CA ARG A 137 18.11 11.99 -18.72
C ARG A 137 17.85 10.49 -18.73
N LEU A 138 18.58 9.72 -19.54
CA LEU A 138 18.47 8.27 -19.57
C LEU A 138 18.78 7.65 -18.21
N VAL A 139 19.87 8.08 -17.58
CA VAL A 139 20.26 7.60 -16.24
C VAL A 139 19.18 7.95 -15.21
N ILE A 140 18.71 9.19 -15.20
CA ILE A 140 17.61 9.63 -14.31
C ILE A 140 16.37 8.76 -14.55
N GLN A 141 16.00 8.49 -15.80
CA GLN A 141 14.86 7.65 -16.16
C GLN A 141 14.98 6.23 -15.57
N ILE A 142 16.15 5.62 -15.70
CA ILE A 142 16.42 4.28 -15.15
C ILE A 142 16.31 4.30 -13.63
N VAL A 143 16.92 5.29 -12.97
CA VAL A 143 16.86 5.46 -11.51
C VAL A 143 15.41 5.66 -11.05
N LEU A 144 14.61 6.45 -11.77
CA LEU A 144 13.19 6.64 -11.47
C LEU A 144 12.40 5.33 -11.56
N ILE A 145 12.60 4.54 -12.62
CA ILE A 145 11.93 3.24 -12.79
C ILE A 145 12.29 2.31 -11.64
N ILE A 146 13.57 2.21 -11.29
CA ILE A 146 14.04 1.38 -10.17
C ILE A 146 13.40 1.85 -8.86
N THR A 147 13.43 3.16 -8.59
CA THR A 147 12.88 3.73 -7.36
C THR A 147 11.38 3.50 -7.26
N ILE A 148 10.62 3.72 -8.33
CA ILE A 148 9.16 3.55 -8.35
C ILE A 148 8.77 2.09 -8.17
N THR A 149 9.45 1.15 -8.83
CA THR A 149 9.21 -0.28 -8.67
C THR A 149 9.58 -0.77 -7.27
N TRP A 150 10.62 -0.20 -6.65
CA TRP A 150 10.97 -0.46 -5.25
C TRP A 150 9.92 0.10 -4.29
N ILE A 151 9.41 1.33 -4.51
CA ILE A 151 8.32 1.93 -3.72
C ILE A 151 7.06 1.06 -3.78
N GLY A 152 6.70 0.57 -4.97
CA GLY A 152 5.54 -0.30 -5.18
C GLY A 152 5.72 -1.74 -4.73
N GLN A 153 6.93 -2.14 -4.32
CA GLN A 153 7.26 -3.54 -3.98
C GLN A 153 6.89 -4.55 -5.07
N VAL A 154 7.05 -4.15 -6.32
CA VAL A 154 6.82 -5.01 -7.48
C VAL A 154 8.10 -5.72 -7.89
N THR A 155 8.00 -6.76 -8.72
CA THR A 155 9.16 -7.53 -9.17
C THR A 155 10.24 -6.63 -9.81
N PRO A 156 11.54 -6.78 -9.51
CA PRO A 156 12.18 -7.82 -8.69
C PRO A 156 12.15 -7.55 -7.19
N PHE A 157 11.64 -6.40 -6.76
CA PHE A 157 11.62 -5.93 -5.36
C PHE A 157 10.41 -6.45 -4.56
N LYS A 158 9.71 -7.46 -5.09
CA LYS A 158 8.66 -8.16 -4.34
C LYS A 158 9.32 -8.94 -3.20
N GLY A 159 9.63 -8.21 -2.11
CA GLY A 159 9.97 -8.86 -0.86
C GLY A 159 8.80 -9.70 -0.38
N ARG A 160 9.05 -10.80 0.34
CA ARG A 160 8.02 -11.46 1.15
C ARG A 160 7.26 -10.36 1.87
N GLU A 161 5.95 -10.35 1.70
CA GLU A 161 5.02 -9.36 2.25
C GLU A 161 5.31 -9.07 3.72
N LYS A 162 6.15 -8.08 3.96
CA LYS A 162 6.00 -7.25 5.12
C LYS A 162 5.21 -6.04 4.64
N LEU A 163 3.90 -6.18 4.65
CA LEU A 163 3.00 -5.04 4.60
C LEU A 163 3.32 -4.20 5.84
N HIS A 164 4.11 -3.17 5.71
CA HIS A 164 4.74 -2.40 6.78
C HIS A 164 5.68 -3.23 7.70
N ASP A 165 6.89 -2.73 7.96
CA ASP A 165 7.83 -3.31 8.93
C ASP A 165 7.29 -3.35 10.39
N SER A 166 5.99 -3.04 10.60
CA SER A 166 5.31 -2.99 11.89
C SER A 166 3.98 -3.74 11.95
N LEU A 167 3.52 -4.40 10.89
CA LEU A 167 2.26 -5.15 10.89
C LEU A 167 2.52 -6.63 10.62
N ASP A 168 2.35 -7.42 11.67
CA ASP A 168 2.30 -8.87 11.55
C ASP A 168 0.89 -9.29 11.11
N ILE A 169 0.79 -9.96 9.94
CA ILE A 169 -0.48 -10.43 9.41
C ILE A 169 -0.70 -11.87 9.87
N PHE A 170 -1.80 -12.07 10.57
CA PHE A 170 -2.29 -13.38 10.98
C PHE A 170 -3.55 -13.73 10.19
N GLN A 171 -3.51 -14.84 9.46
CA GLN A 171 -4.67 -15.37 8.73
C GLN A 171 -5.08 -16.69 9.36
N GLY A 172 -6.29 -16.75 9.89
CA GLY A 172 -6.77 -17.92 10.60
C GLY A 172 -8.25 -17.83 10.96
N ARG A 173 -8.66 -18.75 11.83
CA ARG A 173 -10.02 -18.80 12.37
C ARG A 173 -9.93 -18.78 13.88
N ILE A 174 -10.84 -18.06 14.52
CA ILE A 174 -10.97 -18.02 15.97
C ILE A 174 -12.32 -18.60 16.33
N THR A 175 -12.32 -19.56 17.23
CA THR A 175 -13.53 -20.12 17.84
C THR A 175 -13.52 -19.88 19.34
N SER A 176 -14.69 -19.65 19.94
CA SER A 176 -14.82 -19.42 21.37
C SER A 176 -15.99 -20.21 21.91
N SER A 177 -15.77 -20.89 23.04
CA SER A 177 -16.83 -21.62 23.77
C SER A 177 -16.78 -21.24 25.25
N GLY A 178 -17.95 -21.01 25.83
CA GLY A 178 -18.14 -20.86 27.27
C GLY A 178 -18.82 -22.10 27.83
N PHE A 179 -18.44 -22.48 29.06
CA PHE A 179 -18.97 -23.65 29.77
C PHE A 179 -19.77 -23.21 30.99
N GLN A 180 -20.69 -24.07 31.43
CA GLN A 180 -21.52 -23.81 32.63
C GLN A 180 -20.66 -23.70 33.91
N THR A 181 -19.47 -24.27 33.91
CA THR A 181 -18.47 -24.14 34.98
C THR A 181 -17.92 -22.73 35.16
N GLY A 182 -18.20 -21.83 34.17
CA GLY A 182 -17.64 -20.48 34.11
C GLY A 182 -16.32 -20.39 33.33
N ASP A 183 -15.83 -21.53 32.82
CA ASP A 183 -14.66 -21.56 31.97
C ASP A 183 -14.98 -21.00 30.57
N ARG A 184 -14.04 -20.28 29.99
CA ARG A 184 -14.09 -19.84 28.60
C ARG A 184 -12.84 -20.24 27.85
N ILE A 185 -13.01 -20.94 26.74
CA ILE A 185 -11.89 -21.36 25.88
C ILE A 185 -12.03 -20.64 24.56
N VAL A 186 -10.92 -20.05 24.10
CA VAL A 186 -10.78 -19.44 22.78
C VAL A 186 -9.64 -20.15 22.06
N VAL A 187 -9.93 -20.70 20.89
CA VAL A 187 -8.95 -21.40 20.05
C VAL A 187 -8.68 -20.59 18.80
N GLY A 188 -7.43 -20.20 18.60
CA GLY A 188 -6.93 -19.57 17.38
C GLY A 188 -6.23 -20.63 16.51
N ALA A 189 -6.74 -20.84 15.29
CA ALA A 189 -6.11 -21.69 14.30
C ALA A 189 -5.57 -20.83 13.15
N TRP A 190 -4.27 -20.64 13.10
CA TRP A 190 -3.60 -19.73 12.19
C TRP A 190 -2.95 -20.47 11.03
N ASN A 191 -3.47 -20.26 9.82
CA ASN A 191 -2.99 -20.88 8.60
C ASN A 191 -1.73 -20.19 8.05
N SER A 192 -1.59 -18.89 8.33
CA SER A 192 -0.44 -18.08 7.95
C SER A 192 -0.16 -17.04 9.02
N SER A 193 1.09 -16.91 9.42
CA SER A 193 1.58 -15.90 10.35
C SER A 193 3.09 -15.71 10.19
N PRO A 194 3.70 -14.68 10.78
CA PRO A 194 5.15 -14.52 10.86
C PRO A 194 5.87 -15.71 11.52
N PHE A 195 5.14 -16.47 12.35
CA PHE A 195 5.65 -17.66 13.06
C PHE A 195 5.33 -18.97 12.33
N GLY A 196 4.77 -18.92 11.11
CA GLY A 196 4.29 -20.07 10.38
C GLY A 196 2.85 -20.46 10.75
N LYS A 197 2.49 -21.72 10.50
CA LYS A 197 1.18 -22.29 10.89
C LYS A 197 1.24 -22.72 12.35
N PHE A 198 0.24 -22.31 13.15
CA PHE A 198 0.12 -22.75 14.52
C PHE A 198 -1.33 -22.68 15.02
N THR A 199 -1.55 -23.30 16.18
CA THR A 199 -2.80 -23.19 16.95
C THR A 199 -2.44 -22.75 18.35
N ASP A 200 -3.17 -21.78 18.89
CA ASP A 200 -3.09 -21.35 20.28
C ASP A 200 -4.44 -21.51 20.97
N ILE A 201 -4.40 -21.67 22.28
CA ILE A 201 -5.58 -21.78 23.13
C ILE A 201 -5.46 -20.80 24.28
N MET A 202 -6.43 -19.91 24.40
CA MET A 202 -6.59 -19.04 25.56
C MET A 202 -7.70 -19.58 26.44
N TRP A 203 -7.38 -19.91 27.69
CA TRP A 203 -8.32 -20.43 28.66
C TRP A 203 -8.50 -19.45 29.81
N ALA A 204 -9.66 -18.89 29.94
CA ALA A 204 -10.05 -18.09 31.11
C ALA A 204 -10.83 -18.96 32.08
N LYS A 205 -10.28 -19.11 33.29
CA LYS A 205 -10.87 -19.89 34.39
C LYS A 205 -11.85 -19.05 35.21
N PRO A 206 -12.80 -19.68 35.91
CA PRO A 206 -13.75 -18.97 36.80
C PRO A 206 -13.10 -18.17 37.89
N ASP A 207 -11.91 -18.57 38.34
CA ASP A 207 -11.10 -17.87 39.38
C ASP A 207 -10.39 -16.61 38.87
N GLY A 208 -10.63 -16.24 37.57
CA GLY A 208 -10.00 -15.09 36.89
C GLY A 208 -8.61 -15.37 36.35
N LYS A 209 -8.06 -16.57 36.53
CA LYS A 209 -6.78 -16.95 35.92
C LYS A 209 -6.93 -17.14 34.44
N LYS A 210 -5.94 -16.64 33.69
CA LYS A 210 -5.86 -16.81 32.22
C LYS A 210 -4.65 -17.67 31.90
N VAL A 211 -4.84 -18.72 31.10
CA VAL A 211 -3.81 -19.62 30.64
C VAL A 211 -3.71 -19.53 29.15
N LEU A 212 -2.49 -19.34 28.62
CA LEU A 212 -2.20 -19.39 27.19
C LEU A 212 -1.38 -20.64 26.90
N ILE A 213 -1.88 -21.47 25.99
CA ILE A 213 -1.21 -22.65 25.48
C ILE A 213 -0.82 -22.39 24.03
N ALA A 214 0.49 -22.42 23.74
CA ALA A 214 1.00 -22.20 22.39
C ALA A 214 2.20 -23.14 22.12
N PRO A 215 2.52 -23.41 20.83
CA PRO A 215 3.53 -24.39 20.44
C PRO A 215 4.96 -24.06 20.92
N ASN A 216 5.31 -22.79 21.10
CA ASN A 216 6.65 -22.37 21.49
C ASN A 216 6.66 -21.08 22.31
N GLN A 217 7.77 -20.86 23.03
CA GLN A 217 7.93 -19.72 23.92
C GLN A 217 7.88 -18.38 23.20
N LYS A 218 8.41 -18.29 21.97
CA LYS A 218 8.39 -17.04 21.18
C LYS A 218 6.97 -16.55 20.89
N LEU A 219 6.06 -17.48 20.65
CA LEU A 219 4.64 -17.19 20.46
C LEU A 219 3.97 -16.75 21.75
N ILE A 220 4.30 -17.39 22.86
CA ILE A 220 3.80 -17.01 24.19
C ILE A 220 4.22 -15.57 24.50
N ASP A 221 5.49 -15.25 24.29
CA ASP A 221 6.03 -13.91 24.55
C ASP A 221 5.37 -12.86 23.64
N PHE A 222 5.17 -13.16 22.35
CA PHE A 222 4.51 -12.28 21.39
C PHE A 222 3.05 -12.02 21.76
N ILE A 223 2.27 -13.07 22.04
CA ILE A 223 0.85 -12.94 22.39
C ILE A 223 0.67 -12.25 23.74
N SER A 224 1.59 -12.48 24.69
CA SER A 224 1.54 -11.84 26.00
C SER A 224 1.85 -10.34 25.95
N GLN A 225 2.75 -9.92 25.06
CA GLN A 225 3.07 -8.49 24.87
C GLN A 225 1.91 -7.70 24.23
N THR A 226 1.13 -8.38 23.38
CA THR A 226 -0.03 -7.77 22.72
C THR A 226 -1.27 -7.66 23.62
N ASN A 227 -1.37 -8.54 24.63
CA ASN A 227 -2.44 -8.52 25.61
C ASN A 227 -1.90 -7.91 26.91
N SER A 228 -2.15 -6.66 27.17
CA SER A 228 -1.64 -5.86 28.31
C SER A 228 -2.07 -6.32 29.72
N GLU A 229 -2.66 -7.48 29.85
CA GLU A 229 -2.97 -8.11 31.13
C GLU A 229 -1.97 -9.24 31.43
N LYS A 230 -1.35 -9.17 32.62
CA LYS A 230 -0.46 -10.23 33.14
C LYS A 230 -1.21 -11.56 33.25
N ALA A 231 -1.19 -12.35 32.18
CA ALA A 231 -1.63 -13.72 32.21
C ALA A 231 -0.47 -14.61 32.70
N SER A 232 -0.75 -15.58 33.56
CA SER A 232 0.23 -16.63 33.87
C SER A 232 0.33 -17.59 32.69
N PHE A 233 1.49 -17.64 32.05
CA PHE A 233 1.72 -18.48 30.89
C PHE A 233 2.34 -19.81 31.26
N GLU A 234 1.73 -20.88 30.80
CA GLU A 234 2.31 -22.23 30.90
C GLU A 234 2.63 -22.74 29.49
N SER A 235 3.80 -23.34 29.29
CA SER A 235 4.11 -23.97 28.02
C SER A 235 3.18 -25.17 27.77
N ALA A 236 2.85 -25.45 26.51
CA ALA A 236 1.96 -26.57 26.14
C ALA A 236 2.41 -27.91 26.74
N LYS A 237 3.73 -28.11 26.91
CA LYS A 237 4.31 -29.29 27.53
C LYS A 237 4.00 -29.39 29.03
N SER A 238 4.07 -28.27 29.76
CA SER A 238 3.75 -28.24 31.19
C SER A 238 2.26 -28.41 31.47
N ALA A 239 1.42 -27.82 30.58
CA ALA A 239 -0.03 -27.94 30.68
C ALA A 239 -0.51 -29.38 30.42
N LEU A 240 0.09 -30.07 29.43
CA LEU A 240 -0.21 -31.48 29.16
C LEU A 240 0.21 -32.41 30.28
N LEU A 241 1.38 -32.19 30.91
CA LEU A 241 1.82 -33.00 32.03
C LEU A 241 0.91 -32.92 33.24
N LYS A 242 0.32 -31.74 33.51
CA LYS A 242 -0.64 -31.55 34.62
C LYS A 242 -2.05 -32.11 34.33
N LEU A 243 -2.37 -32.42 33.09
CA LEU A 243 -3.65 -33.07 32.74
C LEU A 243 -3.61 -34.60 32.87
N TYR A 244 -2.38 -35.19 33.02
CA TYR A 244 -2.16 -36.65 33.17
C TYR A 244 -1.77 -37.06 34.60
N GLU A 245 -1.62 -36.13 35.54
CA GLU A 245 -1.56 -36.35 36.97
C GLU A 245 -2.97 -36.18 37.63
#